data_f5adfcb38c75e7e4156657d721a2b610
#
_entry.id   f5adfcb38c75e7e4156657d721a2b610
#
_cell.length_a   1.000
_cell.length_b   1.000
_cell.length_c   1.000
_cell.angle_alpha   90.00
_cell.angle_beta   90.00
_cell.angle_gamma   90.00
#
_symmetry.space_group_name_H-M   'P 1'
#
loop_
_entity.id
_entity.type
_entity.pdbx_description
1 polymer ?
#
loop_
_entity_poly.entity_id
_entity_poly.type
_entity_poly.pdbx_seq_one_letter_code
_entity_poly.pdbx_strand_id
1 'polypeptide(L)'
;MKRLTGILLLLCLALAAVSCKGSGEERSHVLKIYNWADYIDEDVLAEFPDWYKQQTGEDIRLVYQVFDINEIMLTKIERGHEDFDVVCPSEYIIERMLKKDLLLPIDRNFGKTPDYLPNISPYIRRELNKTS
;
A
#
# COMPACT_ATOMS: atom_id res chain seq x y z
N MET A 1 39.45 41.20 -2.98
CA MET A 1 38.01 41.13 -2.65
C MET A 1 37.21 40.32 -3.67
N LYS A 2 37.28 40.58 -4.98
CA LYS A 2 36.47 39.83 -6.00
C LYS A 2 36.74 38.32 -6.06
N ARG A 3 37.94 37.84 -5.75
CA ARG A 3 38.26 36.39 -5.75
C ARG A 3 37.71 35.66 -4.53
N LEU A 4 37.64 36.34 -3.39
CA LEU A 4 37.10 35.76 -2.14
C LEU A 4 35.58 35.58 -2.20
N THR A 5 34.87 36.56 -2.84
CA THR A 5 33.41 36.50 -3.10
C THR A 5 33.05 35.37 -4.07
N GLY A 6 33.89 35.12 -5.09
CA GLY A 6 33.69 34.01 -6.02
C GLY A 6 33.80 32.63 -5.38
N ILE A 7 34.78 32.45 -4.49
CA ILE A 7 35.01 31.20 -3.75
C ILE A 7 33.87 30.95 -2.75
N LEU A 8 33.38 31.99 -2.07
CA LEU A 8 32.26 31.91 -1.15
C LEU A 8 30.97 31.53 -1.86
N LEU A 9 30.72 32.08 -3.06
CA LEU A 9 29.56 31.78 -3.88
C LEU A 9 29.59 30.34 -4.39
N LEU A 10 30.74 29.82 -4.80
CA LEU A 10 30.94 28.44 -5.24
C LEU A 10 30.74 27.43 -4.06
N LEU A 11 31.18 27.80 -2.86
CA LEU A 11 30.99 26.98 -1.66
C LEU A 11 29.52 26.91 -1.25
N CYS A 12 28.75 28.00 -1.36
CA CYS A 12 27.31 28.01 -1.11
C CYS A 12 26.52 27.19 -2.16
N LEU A 13 26.94 27.21 -3.45
CA LEU A 13 26.34 26.39 -4.48
C LEU A 13 26.59 24.89 -4.26
N ALA A 14 27.78 24.51 -3.79
CA ALA A 14 28.14 23.14 -3.48
C ALA A 14 27.37 22.59 -2.27
N LEU A 15 27.12 23.42 -1.26
CA LEU A 15 26.29 23.05 -0.09
C LEU A 15 24.80 22.90 -0.43
N ALA A 16 24.27 23.63 -1.42
CA ALA A 16 22.89 23.50 -1.86
C ALA A 16 22.64 22.19 -2.62
N ALA A 17 23.66 21.61 -3.26
CA ALA A 17 23.53 20.35 -3.99
C ALA A 17 23.48 19.09 -3.08
N VAL A 18 23.84 19.21 -1.81
CA VAL A 18 23.83 18.08 -0.85
C VAL A 18 22.49 17.97 -0.10
N SER A 19 21.60 18.97 -0.21
CA SER A 19 20.36 19.05 0.59
C SER A 19 19.15 18.32 -0.03
N CYS A 20 19.29 17.58 -1.12
CA CYS A 20 18.19 16.85 -1.76
C CYS A 20 18.38 15.33 -1.78
N LYS A 21 18.97 14.75 -0.72
CA LYS A 21 18.64 13.37 -0.35
C LYS A 21 17.59 13.44 0.75
N GLY A 22 16.35 13.80 0.37
CA GLY A 22 15.20 13.40 1.15
C GLY A 22 15.29 11.87 1.27
N SER A 23 15.33 11.36 2.47
CA SER A 23 15.11 9.95 2.77
C SER A 23 13.63 9.64 2.46
N GLY A 24 13.25 9.73 1.18
CA GLY A 24 12.03 9.15 0.69
C GLY A 24 12.20 7.66 0.85
N GLU A 25 11.49 7.10 1.83
CA GLU A 25 11.35 5.67 1.96
C GLU A 25 11.00 5.11 0.58
N GLU A 26 11.73 4.12 0.13
CA GLU A 26 11.51 3.53 -1.19
C GLU A 26 10.10 2.95 -1.23
N ARG A 27 9.29 3.35 -2.21
CA ARG A 27 7.86 2.95 -2.32
C ARG A 27 7.69 1.44 -2.33
N SER A 28 8.67 0.69 -2.81
CA SER A 28 8.70 -0.77 -2.82
C SER A 28 8.68 -1.41 -1.42
N HIS A 29 9.11 -0.68 -0.40
CA HIS A 29 9.09 -1.15 1.00
C HIS A 29 7.90 -0.62 1.81
N VAL A 30 6.85 -0.13 1.14
CA VAL A 30 5.64 0.38 1.78
C VAL A 30 4.42 -0.38 1.28
N LEU A 31 3.65 -0.99 2.18
CA LEU A 31 2.36 -1.58 1.89
C LEU A 31 1.24 -0.66 2.39
N LYS A 32 0.45 -0.12 1.47
CA LYS A 32 -0.68 0.76 1.76
C LYS A 32 -1.99 0.01 1.68
N ILE A 33 -2.68 -0.08 2.80
CA ILE A 33 -3.97 -0.77 2.94
C ILE A 33 -5.06 0.25 3.26
N TYR A 34 -6.20 0.18 2.57
CA TYR A 34 -7.36 1.01 2.82
C TYR A 34 -8.58 0.12 3.06
N ASN A 35 -9.04 0.08 4.30
CA ASN A 35 -10.03 -0.88 4.78
C ASN A 35 -11.15 -0.19 5.57
N TRP A 36 -12.20 -0.93 5.89
CA TRP A 36 -13.21 -0.52 6.86
C TRP A 36 -12.60 -0.36 8.25
N ALA A 37 -13.15 0.57 9.04
CA ALA A 37 -12.87 0.61 10.46
C ALA A 37 -13.27 -0.73 11.12
N ASP A 38 -12.51 -1.17 12.11
CA ASP A 38 -12.76 -2.37 12.92
C ASP A 38 -12.83 -3.72 12.15
N TYR A 39 -12.29 -3.79 10.92
CA TYR A 39 -12.33 -4.99 10.10
C TYR A 39 -11.07 -5.86 10.21
N ILE A 40 -10.06 -5.41 10.92
CA ILE A 40 -8.81 -6.15 11.13
C ILE A 40 -8.38 -6.00 12.59
N ASP A 41 -7.76 -7.03 13.12
CA ASP A 41 -7.14 -7.00 14.44
C ASP A 41 -5.86 -6.15 14.38
N GLU A 42 -5.74 -5.19 15.30
CA GLU A 42 -4.58 -4.29 15.37
C GLU A 42 -3.28 -5.04 15.69
N ASP A 43 -3.35 -6.12 16.45
CA ASP A 43 -2.19 -6.95 16.74
C ASP A 43 -1.61 -7.58 15.45
N VAL A 44 -2.48 -7.99 14.52
CA VAL A 44 -2.07 -8.50 13.20
C VAL A 44 -1.32 -7.44 12.41
N LEU A 45 -1.80 -6.18 12.45
CA LEU A 45 -1.11 -5.08 11.78
C LEU A 45 0.27 -4.80 12.39
N ALA A 46 0.37 -4.88 13.72
CA ALA A 46 1.62 -4.64 14.44
C ALA A 46 2.66 -5.76 14.19
N GLU A 47 2.22 -7.01 14.09
CA GLU A 47 3.09 -8.18 13.92
C GLU A 47 3.50 -8.43 12.45
N PHE A 48 2.71 -7.95 11.49
CA PHE A 48 2.91 -8.24 10.07
C PHE A 48 4.30 -7.85 9.54
N PRO A 49 4.90 -6.69 9.86
CA PRO A 49 6.23 -6.32 9.37
C PRO A 49 7.31 -7.32 9.79
N ASP A 50 7.28 -7.77 11.03
CA ASP A 50 8.25 -8.74 11.56
C ASP A 50 8.05 -10.13 10.91
N TRP A 51 6.81 -10.55 10.76
CA TRP A 51 6.47 -11.78 10.03
C TRP A 51 6.94 -11.71 8.58
N TYR A 52 6.68 -10.60 7.89
CA TYR A 52 7.09 -10.42 6.49
C TYR A 52 8.61 -10.49 6.34
N LYS A 53 9.33 -9.82 7.23
CA LYS A 53 10.80 -9.88 7.25
C LYS A 53 11.33 -11.29 7.49
N GLN A 54 10.70 -12.06 8.36
CA GLN A 54 11.07 -13.47 8.58
C GLN A 54 10.84 -14.35 7.35
N GLN A 55 9.79 -14.07 6.57
CA GLN A 55 9.45 -14.86 5.37
C GLN A 55 10.29 -14.48 4.14
N THR A 56 10.59 -13.20 3.98
CA THR A 56 11.19 -12.66 2.74
C THR A 56 12.62 -12.16 2.91
N GLY A 57 13.03 -11.83 4.13
CA GLY A 57 14.29 -11.14 4.42
C GLY A 57 14.23 -9.62 4.22
N GLU A 58 13.10 -9.08 3.78
CA GLU A 58 12.91 -7.67 3.45
C GLU A 58 12.14 -6.94 4.53
N ASP A 59 12.48 -5.68 4.76
CA ASP A 59 11.72 -4.80 5.64
C ASP A 59 10.53 -4.21 4.88
N ILE A 60 9.37 -4.10 5.55
CA ILE A 60 8.19 -3.46 5.00
C ILE A 60 7.54 -2.57 6.05
N ARG A 61 7.07 -1.39 5.62
CA ARG A 61 6.28 -0.49 6.45
C ARG A 61 4.81 -0.54 6.03
N LEU A 62 3.92 -0.76 6.99
CA LEU A 62 2.49 -0.65 6.77
C LEU A 62 2.01 0.80 6.86
N VAL A 63 1.17 1.19 5.91
CA VAL A 63 0.34 2.39 5.97
C VAL A 63 -1.11 1.91 5.94
N TYR A 64 -1.73 1.85 7.10
CA TYR A 64 -3.11 1.43 7.25
C TYR A 64 -4.02 2.65 7.38
N GLN A 65 -5.01 2.76 6.50
CA GLN A 65 -6.02 3.80 6.51
C GLN A 65 -7.40 3.16 6.57
N VAL A 66 -8.35 3.87 7.18
CA VAL A 66 -9.73 3.39 7.31
C VAL A 66 -10.71 4.33 6.62
N PHE A 67 -11.85 3.78 6.22
CA PHE A 67 -13.00 4.52 5.72
C PHE A 67 -14.30 3.96 6.31
N ASP A 68 -15.33 4.79 6.34
CA ASP A 68 -16.67 4.46 6.82
C ASP A 68 -17.71 4.51 5.69
N ILE A 69 -17.38 5.10 4.55
CA ILE A 69 -18.27 5.30 3.41
C ILE A 69 -17.56 4.92 2.12
N ASN A 70 -18.12 3.94 1.40
CA ASN A 70 -17.59 3.42 0.14
C ASN A 70 -17.35 4.50 -0.93
N GLU A 71 -18.31 5.43 -1.09
CA GLU A 71 -18.26 6.48 -2.10
C GLU A 71 -17.16 7.49 -1.82
N ILE A 72 -16.88 7.78 -0.56
CA ILE A 72 -15.78 8.65 -0.15
C ILE A 72 -14.45 7.96 -0.46
N MET A 73 -14.33 6.70 -0.09
CA MET A 73 -13.16 5.87 -0.42
C MET A 73 -12.89 5.85 -1.92
N LEU A 74 -13.90 5.54 -2.73
CA LEU A 74 -13.78 5.50 -4.18
C LEU A 74 -13.39 6.87 -4.76
N THR A 75 -13.98 7.96 -4.28
CA THR A 75 -13.65 9.32 -4.71
C THR A 75 -12.19 9.67 -4.38
N LYS A 76 -11.69 9.23 -3.24
CA LYS A 76 -10.30 9.45 -2.83
C LYS A 76 -9.32 8.75 -3.78
N ILE A 77 -9.63 7.52 -4.18
CA ILE A 77 -8.82 6.77 -5.16
C ILE A 77 -8.89 7.43 -6.55
N GLU A 78 -10.09 7.75 -7.03
CA GLU A 78 -10.29 8.29 -8.39
C GLU A 78 -9.71 9.69 -8.58
N ARG A 79 -9.83 10.55 -7.59
CA ARG A 79 -9.47 11.97 -7.69
C ARG A 79 -8.21 12.35 -6.93
N GLY A 80 -7.93 11.63 -5.86
CA GLY A 80 -6.77 11.87 -5.00
C GLY A 80 -5.46 11.33 -5.56
N HIS A 81 -5.53 10.49 -6.61
CA HIS A 81 -4.38 9.76 -7.16
C HIS A 81 -3.59 9.02 -6.07
N GLU A 82 -4.30 8.54 -5.05
CA GLU A 82 -3.71 7.76 -3.98
C GLU A 82 -3.39 6.34 -4.47
N ASP A 83 -2.15 5.93 -4.26
CA ASP A 83 -1.60 4.65 -4.71
C ASP A 83 -1.71 3.60 -3.61
N PHE A 84 -2.92 3.15 -3.30
CA PHE A 84 -3.13 2.01 -2.40
C PHE A 84 -2.76 0.70 -3.08
N ASP A 85 -2.15 -0.22 -2.32
CA ASP A 85 -1.83 -1.56 -2.79
C ASP A 85 -3.02 -2.51 -2.60
N VAL A 86 -3.74 -2.34 -1.50
CA VAL A 86 -4.90 -3.17 -1.14
C VAL A 86 -6.05 -2.29 -0.68
N VAL A 87 -7.24 -2.56 -1.21
CA VAL A 87 -8.49 -1.93 -0.78
C VAL A 87 -9.54 -3.00 -0.50
N CYS A 88 -10.38 -2.78 0.51
CA CYS A 88 -11.42 -3.73 0.91
C CYS A 88 -12.81 -3.08 0.90
N PRO A 89 -13.37 -2.71 -0.26
CA PRO A 89 -14.70 -2.12 -0.35
C PRO A 89 -15.81 -3.16 -0.39
N SER A 90 -17.07 -2.69 -0.41
CA SER A 90 -18.22 -3.54 -0.69
C SER A 90 -18.26 -3.96 -2.16
N GLU A 91 -18.93 -5.09 -2.43
CA GLU A 91 -19.01 -5.74 -3.75
C GLU A 91 -19.38 -4.79 -4.90
N TYR A 92 -20.44 -3.97 -4.72
CA TYR A 92 -20.88 -3.04 -5.76
C TYR A 92 -19.84 -1.97 -6.12
N ILE A 93 -18.94 -1.63 -5.18
CA ILE A 93 -17.82 -0.74 -5.45
C ILE A 93 -16.72 -1.46 -6.23
N ILE A 94 -16.46 -2.73 -5.92
CA ILE A 94 -15.51 -3.54 -6.71
C ILE A 94 -15.95 -3.57 -8.18
N GLU A 95 -17.23 -3.80 -8.45
CA GLU A 95 -17.76 -3.74 -9.83
C GLU A 95 -17.53 -2.38 -10.50
N ARG A 96 -17.71 -1.28 -9.76
CA ARG A 96 -17.44 0.08 -10.28
C ARG A 96 -15.97 0.31 -10.55
N MET A 97 -15.09 -0.17 -9.65
CA MET A 97 -13.64 -0.07 -9.82
C MET A 97 -13.14 -0.88 -11.02
N LEU A 98 -13.69 -2.08 -11.24
CA LEU A 98 -13.40 -2.90 -12.43
C LEU A 98 -13.80 -2.19 -13.73
N LYS A 99 -15.00 -1.58 -13.78
CA LYS A 99 -15.47 -0.83 -14.95
C LYS A 99 -14.65 0.42 -15.27
N LYS A 100 -13.84 0.88 -14.31
CA LYS A 100 -12.99 2.08 -14.41
C LYS A 100 -11.50 1.75 -14.51
N ASP A 101 -11.16 0.48 -14.65
CA ASP A 101 -9.77 -0.01 -14.72
C ASP A 101 -8.91 0.45 -13.53
N LEU A 102 -9.51 0.51 -12.33
CA LEU A 102 -8.83 0.92 -11.09
C LEU A 102 -8.16 -0.23 -10.34
N LEU A 103 -8.34 -1.46 -10.79
CA LEU A 103 -7.81 -2.66 -10.15
C LEU A 103 -6.81 -3.36 -11.07
N LEU A 104 -5.72 -3.82 -10.48
CA LEU A 104 -4.74 -4.65 -11.18
C LEU A 104 -5.19 -6.12 -11.15
N PRO A 105 -4.91 -6.89 -12.21
CA PRO A 105 -5.12 -8.33 -12.21
C PRO A 105 -4.31 -9.01 -11.11
N ILE A 106 -4.94 -9.91 -10.36
CA ILE A 106 -4.24 -10.77 -9.40
C ILE A 106 -3.54 -11.89 -10.17
N ASP A 107 -2.34 -12.27 -9.73
CA ASP A 107 -1.65 -13.45 -10.27
C ASP A 107 -2.56 -14.68 -10.12
N ARG A 108 -2.71 -15.45 -11.20
CA ARG A 108 -3.52 -16.69 -11.23
C ARG A 108 -3.02 -17.76 -10.25
N ASN A 109 -1.79 -17.66 -9.79
CA ASN A 109 -1.21 -18.54 -8.78
C ASN A 109 -1.37 -18.03 -7.35
N PHE A 110 -1.92 -16.81 -7.18
CA PHE A 110 -2.18 -16.27 -5.85
C PHE A 110 -3.04 -17.24 -5.03
N GLY A 111 -2.61 -17.51 -3.81
CA GLY A 111 -3.26 -18.42 -2.89
C GLY A 111 -3.04 -19.91 -3.16
N LYS A 112 -2.28 -20.28 -4.20
CA LYS A 112 -1.94 -21.69 -4.50
C LYS A 112 -0.56 -22.08 -3.96
N THR A 113 0.36 -21.14 -3.88
CA THR A 113 1.71 -21.35 -3.37
C THR A 113 2.24 -20.05 -2.75
N PRO A 114 2.25 -19.92 -1.42
CA PRO A 114 1.67 -20.85 -0.45
C PRO A 114 0.14 -20.94 -0.54
N ASP A 115 -0.43 -22.07 -0.12
CA ASP A 115 -1.89 -22.27 -0.09
C ASP A 115 -2.50 -21.58 1.12
N TYR A 116 -3.21 -20.49 0.91
CA TYR A 116 -3.91 -19.74 1.95
C TYR A 116 -5.36 -20.20 2.20
N LEU A 117 -5.89 -21.09 1.36
CA LEU A 117 -7.27 -21.57 1.50
C LEU A 117 -7.58 -22.21 2.87
N PRO A 118 -6.65 -22.92 3.54
CA PRO A 118 -6.89 -23.42 4.91
C PRO A 118 -7.21 -22.32 5.92
N ASN A 119 -6.73 -21.09 5.70
CA ASN A 119 -6.97 -19.96 6.59
C ASN A 119 -8.36 -19.33 6.41
N ILE A 120 -9.07 -19.70 5.33
CA ILE A 120 -10.44 -19.22 5.08
C ILE A 120 -11.43 -20.13 5.83
N SER A 121 -12.35 -19.51 6.56
CA SER A 121 -13.43 -20.25 7.24
C SER A 121 -14.13 -21.25 6.30
N PRO A 122 -14.41 -22.49 6.73
CA PRO A 122 -15.14 -23.47 5.94
C PRO A 122 -16.51 -22.97 5.49
N TYR A 123 -17.16 -22.10 6.26
CA TYR A 123 -18.41 -21.44 5.89
C TYR A 123 -18.22 -20.55 4.68
N ILE A 124 -17.25 -19.64 4.73
CA ILE A 124 -16.96 -18.72 3.60
C ILE A 124 -16.57 -19.48 2.34
N ARG A 125 -15.73 -20.52 2.46
CA ARG A 125 -15.38 -21.37 1.31
C ARG A 125 -16.57 -22.01 0.63
N ARG A 126 -17.57 -22.44 1.42
CA ARG A 126 -18.81 -23.02 0.86
C ARG A 126 -19.66 -21.98 0.11
N GLU A 127 -19.71 -20.75 0.62
CA GLU A 127 -20.44 -19.67 -0.04
C GLU A 127 -19.77 -19.24 -1.35
N LEU A 128 -18.45 -19.10 -1.37
CA LEU A 128 -17.68 -18.79 -2.59
C LEU A 128 -17.89 -19.84 -3.68
N ASN A 129 -17.96 -21.13 -3.33
CA ASN A 129 -18.19 -22.21 -4.30
C ASN A 129 -19.62 -22.27 -4.86
N LYS A 130 -20.59 -21.54 -4.28
CA LYS A 130 -21.94 -21.43 -4.83
C LYS A 130 -22.07 -20.34 -5.89
N THR A 131 -21.15 -19.41 -5.93
CA THR A 131 -21.16 -18.22 -6.81
C THR A 131 -20.21 -18.34 -8.01
N SER A 132 -19.41 -19.39 -8.06
CA SER A 132 -18.56 -19.79 -9.19
C SER A 132 -19.20 -20.92 -9.97
#